data_aadfd24af26bcc5223aec352fea1ea6f
#
_entry.id   aadfd24af26bcc5223aec352fea1ea6f
#
_cell.length_a   1.000
_cell.length_b   1.000
_cell.length_c   1.000
_cell.angle_alpha   90.00
_cell.angle_beta   90.00
_cell.angle_gamma   90.00
#
_symmetry.space_group_name_H-M   'P 1'
#
loop_
_entity.id
_entity.type
_entity.pdbx_description
1 polymer ?
#
loop_
_entity_poly.entity_id
_entity_poly.type
_entity_poly.pdbx_seq_one_letter_code
_entity_poly.pdbx_strand_id
1 'polypeptide(L)'
;LAAAGLAWACGLSLAQIQTGLNQAQAAAGRMVLHRRGQMTVIDDTYNANPNSVKAAIDELALCSGRRIVVLGAMGELGEDAANLHHDVGAYANAKQLDALYCVGHFSEATARGYGDSAKVFTEQSALIAALRAECDTDVTLLIKGSRSARMENVVQAFIH
;
A
#
# COMPACT_ATOMS: atom_id res chain seq x y z
N LEU A 1 16.36 -6.00 -8.03
CA LEU A 1 16.96 -7.03 -8.92
C LEU A 1 17.61 -6.43 -10.15
N ALA A 2 16.94 -5.53 -10.93
CA ALA A 2 17.50 -4.95 -12.15
C ALA A 2 18.82 -4.22 -11.92
N ALA A 3 18.92 -3.36 -10.89
CA ALA A 3 20.16 -2.67 -10.55
C ALA A 3 21.29 -3.63 -10.20
N ALA A 4 21.01 -4.71 -9.48
CA ALA A 4 21.98 -5.75 -9.16
C ALA A 4 22.47 -6.49 -10.41
N GLY A 5 21.54 -6.81 -11.32
CA GLY A 5 21.88 -7.45 -12.60
C GLY A 5 22.76 -6.57 -13.50
N LEU A 6 22.45 -5.27 -13.60
CA LEU A 6 23.28 -4.31 -14.34
C LEU A 6 24.67 -4.16 -13.70
N ALA A 7 24.74 -4.02 -12.37
CA ALA A 7 26.01 -3.92 -11.67
C ALA A 7 26.88 -5.18 -11.86
N TRP A 8 26.26 -6.35 -11.82
CA TRP A 8 26.94 -7.62 -12.13
C TRP A 8 27.48 -7.65 -13.56
N ALA A 9 26.65 -7.25 -14.53
CA ALA A 9 27.06 -7.18 -15.94
C ALA A 9 28.20 -6.17 -16.19
N CYS A 10 28.31 -5.14 -15.34
CA CYS A 10 29.42 -4.18 -15.33
C CYS A 10 30.65 -4.69 -14.57
N GLY A 11 30.67 -5.93 -14.10
CA GLY A 11 31.81 -6.56 -13.44
C GLY A 11 31.98 -6.26 -11.95
N LEU A 12 30.96 -5.69 -11.30
CA LEU A 12 31.02 -5.48 -9.85
C LEU A 12 30.90 -6.80 -9.09
N SER A 13 31.67 -6.95 -8.00
CA SER A 13 31.58 -8.10 -7.12
C SER A 13 30.26 -8.09 -6.32
N LEU A 14 29.82 -9.26 -5.86
CA LEU A 14 28.63 -9.39 -5.00
C LEU A 14 28.71 -8.52 -3.76
N ALA A 15 29.90 -8.38 -3.14
CA ALA A 15 30.10 -7.53 -1.97
C ALA A 15 29.89 -6.05 -2.29
N GLN A 16 30.35 -5.56 -3.45
CA GLN A 16 30.13 -4.18 -3.88
C GLN A 16 28.65 -3.94 -4.21
N ILE A 17 27.99 -4.89 -4.86
CA ILE A 17 26.55 -4.84 -5.15
C ILE A 17 25.76 -4.80 -3.84
N GLN A 18 26.06 -5.67 -2.90
CA GLN A 18 25.40 -5.69 -1.57
C GLN A 18 25.60 -4.38 -0.83
N THR A 19 26.82 -3.84 -0.81
CA THR A 19 27.11 -2.55 -0.17
C THR A 19 26.30 -1.42 -0.81
N GLY A 20 26.25 -1.35 -2.13
CA GLY A 20 25.48 -0.33 -2.86
C GLY A 20 23.97 -0.47 -2.62
N LEU A 21 23.43 -1.69 -2.61
CA LEU A 21 22.01 -1.91 -2.32
C LEU A 21 21.65 -1.55 -0.87
N ASN A 22 22.51 -1.84 0.10
CA ASN A 22 22.27 -1.48 1.49
C ASN A 22 22.32 0.04 1.74
N GLN A 23 23.01 0.78 0.88
CA GLN A 23 23.04 2.25 0.93
C GLN A 23 21.92 2.91 0.12
N ALA A 24 21.21 2.14 -0.73
CA ALA A 24 20.13 2.65 -1.52
C ALA A 24 18.97 3.09 -0.63
N GLN A 25 18.60 4.36 -0.74
CA GLN A 25 17.41 4.87 -0.08
C GLN A 25 16.19 4.63 -0.97
N ALA A 26 15.12 4.14 -0.37
CA ALA A 26 13.83 4.04 -1.07
C ALA A 26 13.37 5.44 -1.47
N ALA A 27 12.88 5.60 -2.70
CA ALA A 27 12.24 6.84 -3.08
C ALA A 27 10.97 7.05 -2.24
N ALA A 28 10.68 8.30 -1.86
CA ALA A 28 9.52 8.63 -1.05
C ALA A 28 8.23 8.06 -1.65
N GLY A 29 7.39 7.46 -0.80
CA GLY A 29 6.13 6.85 -1.23
C GLY A 29 6.26 5.58 -2.06
N ARG A 30 7.40 4.88 -2.00
CA ARG A 30 7.64 3.61 -2.69
C ARG A 30 8.09 2.54 -1.70
N MET A 31 7.14 1.85 -1.11
CA MET A 31 7.35 0.78 -0.12
C MET A 31 8.27 1.22 1.04
N VAL A 32 8.14 2.47 1.50
CA VAL A 32 8.91 2.99 2.64
C VAL A 32 8.29 2.50 3.94
N LEU A 33 9.11 1.91 4.80
CA LEU A 33 8.66 1.38 6.09
C LEU A 33 8.86 2.41 7.20
N HIS A 34 7.78 2.74 7.91
CA HIS A 34 7.81 3.55 9.13
C HIS A 34 7.35 2.70 10.32
N ARG A 35 8.17 2.61 11.35
CA ARG A 35 7.86 1.84 12.56
C ARG A 35 7.54 2.77 13.72
N ARG A 36 6.44 2.49 14.40
CA ARG A 36 5.95 3.19 15.60
C ARG A 36 5.52 2.17 16.65
N GLY A 37 6.41 1.90 17.61
CA GLY A 37 6.16 0.81 18.56
C GLY A 37 5.98 -0.52 17.83
N GLN A 38 4.80 -1.14 18.00
CA GLN A 38 4.45 -2.39 17.32
C GLN A 38 3.67 -2.16 16.00
N MET A 39 3.38 -0.92 15.63
CA MET A 39 2.74 -0.59 14.36
C MET A 39 3.79 -0.37 13.27
N THR A 40 3.55 -0.94 12.10
CA THR A 40 4.31 -0.69 10.88
C THR A 40 3.41 -0.02 9.84
N VAL A 41 3.86 1.09 9.28
CA VAL A 41 3.22 1.75 8.13
C VAL A 41 4.09 1.56 6.90
N ILE A 42 3.54 0.95 5.87
CA ILE A 42 4.14 0.81 4.55
C ILE A 42 3.60 1.94 3.69
N ASP A 43 4.45 2.95 3.45
CA ASP A 43 4.14 4.07 2.57
C ASP A 43 4.44 3.69 1.12
N ASP A 44 3.39 3.43 0.32
CA ASP A 44 3.48 3.19 -1.12
C ASP A 44 2.56 4.17 -1.88
N THR A 45 2.58 5.43 -1.48
CA THR A 45 1.64 6.47 -1.90
C THR A 45 2.05 7.23 -3.17
N TYR A 46 3.21 6.94 -3.75
CA TYR A 46 3.69 7.66 -4.93
C TYR A 46 2.73 7.57 -6.12
N ASN A 47 2.25 6.36 -6.43
CA ASN A 47 1.27 6.10 -7.47
C ASN A 47 0.60 4.73 -7.29
N ALA A 48 -0.53 4.51 -7.96
CA ALA A 48 -1.26 3.25 -7.90
C ALA A 48 -1.85 2.88 -9.27
N ASN A 49 -1.62 1.63 -9.66
CA ASN A 49 -2.32 0.92 -10.72
C ASN A 49 -2.63 -0.51 -10.24
N PRO A 50 -3.53 -1.26 -10.91
CA PRO A 50 -3.96 -2.58 -10.43
C PRO A 50 -2.82 -3.54 -10.14
N ASN A 51 -1.81 -3.62 -11.01
CA ASN A 51 -0.68 -4.53 -10.85
C ASN A 51 0.21 -4.14 -9.67
N SER A 52 0.49 -2.84 -9.51
CA SER A 52 1.32 -2.35 -8.39
C SER A 52 0.59 -2.49 -7.06
N VAL A 53 -0.74 -2.35 -7.02
CA VAL A 53 -1.53 -2.57 -5.81
C VAL A 53 -1.53 -4.04 -5.43
N LYS A 54 -1.75 -4.95 -6.40
CA LYS A 54 -1.70 -6.41 -6.15
C LYS A 54 -0.33 -6.85 -5.64
N ALA A 55 0.76 -6.33 -6.21
CA ALA A 55 2.11 -6.62 -5.74
C ALA A 55 2.35 -6.13 -4.30
N ALA A 56 1.87 -4.92 -3.94
CA ALA A 56 1.97 -4.40 -2.59
C ALA A 56 1.10 -5.21 -1.58
N ILE A 57 -0.06 -5.69 -2.01
CA ILE A 57 -0.91 -6.62 -1.23
C ILE A 57 -0.18 -7.94 -0.98
N ASP A 58 0.55 -8.48 -1.96
CA ASP A 58 1.36 -9.70 -1.78
C ASP A 58 2.41 -9.51 -0.68
N GLU A 59 3.10 -8.38 -0.67
CA GLU A 59 4.08 -8.05 0.39
C GLU A 59 3.41 -7.88 1.75
N LEU A 60 2.26 -7.21 1.82
CA LEU A 60 1.50 -7.07 3.06
C LEU A 60 1.05 -8.45 3.59
N ALA A 61 0.64 -9.37 2.71
CA ALA A 61 0.19 -10.70 3.09
C ALA A 61 1.29 -11.56 3.76
N LEU A 62 2.57 -11.22 3.54
CA LEU A 62 3.72 -11.87 4.20
C LEU A 62 4.00 -11.33 5.61
N CYS A 63 3.38 -10.21 6.00
CA CYS A 63 3.58 -9.62 7.31
C CYS A 63 2.88 -10.43 8.40
N SER A 64 3.43 -10.40 9.61
CA SER A 64 2.78 -10.92 10.81
C SER A 64 1.81 -9.92 11.43
N GLY A 65 0.99 -10.37 12.37
CA GLY A 65 0.02 -9.53 13.04
C GLY A 65 -1.17 -9.16 12.16
N ARG A 66 -1.88 -8.10 12.52
CA ARG A 66 -3.04 -7.61 11.78
C ARG A 66 -2.61 -6.82 10.55
N ARG A 67 -3.14 -7.17 9.37
CA ARG A 67 -2.76 -6.64 8.06
C ARG A 67 -3.92 -5.86 7.48
N ILE A 68 -3.74 -4.55 7.35
CA ILE A 68 -4.77 -3.64 6.87
C ILE A 68 -4.27 -2.94 5.60
N VAL A 69 -5.06 -3.01 4.54
CA VAL A 69 -4.80 -2.24 3.33
C VAL A 69 -5.69 -1.00 3.29
N VAL A 70 -5.06 0.15 3.02
CA VAL A 70 -5.71 1.47 2.94
C VAL A 70 -5.52 1.99 1.53
N LEU A 71 -6.60 2.03 0.75
CA LEU A 71 -6.55 2.37 -0.66
C LEU A 71 -7.26 3.68 -0.97
N GLY A 72 -6.55 4.60 -1.61
CA GLY A 72 -7.12 5.69 -2.39
C GLY A 72 -7.42 5.25 -3.83
N ALA A 73 -8.05 6.13 -4.60
CA ALA A 73 -8.34 5.84 -6.00
C ALA A 73 -7.07 5.54 -6.81
N MET A 74 -7.17 4.61 -7.75
CA MET A 74 -6.21 4.43 -8.82
C MET A 74 -6.57 5.36 -9.98
N GLY A 75 -5.57 5.99 -10.60
CA GLY A 75 -5.75 6.91 -11.72
C GLY A 75 -5.51 6.26 -13.07
N GLU A 76 -5.91 6.98 -14.13
CA GLU A 76 -5.57 6.66 -15.53
C GLU A 76 -6.03 5.28 -16.03
N LEU A 77 -7.17 4.79 -15.53
CA LEU A 77 -7.69 3.46 -15.86
C LEU A 77 -8.75 3.45 -16.96
N GLY A 78 -9.15 4.63 -17.47
CA GLY A 78 -10.16 4.73 -18.53
C GLY A 78 -11.53 4.23 -18.10
N GLU A 79 -12.29 3.71 -19.05
CA GLU A 79 -13.70 3.30 -18.85
C GLU A 79 -13.84 2.07 -17.95
N ASP A 80 -12.80 1.25 -17.83
CA ASP A 80 -12.83 0.02 -17.03
C ASP A 80 -12.42 0.24 -15.56
N ALA A 81 -12.29 1.49 -15.14
CA ALA A 81 -11.78 1.86 -13.82
C ALA A 81 -12.57 1.19 -12.67
N ALA A 82 -13.89 1.13 -12.76
CA ALA A 82 -14.73 0.53 -11.73
C ALA A 82 -14.47 -0.97 -11.56
N ASN A 83 -14.32 -1.72 -12.68
CA ASN A 83 -14.03 -3.15 -12.64
C ASN A 83 -12.63 -3.42 -12.10
N LEU A 84 -11.64 -2.64 -12.51
CA LEU A 84 -10.28 -2.77 -12.04
C LEU A 84 -10.14 -2.47 -10.53
N HIS A 85 -10.93 -1.53 -10.01
CA HIS A 85 -11.01 -1.29 -8.58
C HIS A 85 -11.68 -2.45 -7.83
N HIS A 86 -12.78 -2.99 -8.36
CA HIS A 86 -13.43 -4.19 -7.83
C HIS A 86 -12.46 -5.38 -7.77
N ASP A 87 -11.72 -5.64 -8.86
CA ASP A 87 -10.77 -6.76 -8.96
C ASP A 87 -9.63 -6.65 -7.93
N VAL A 88 -9.18 -5.43 -7.63
CA VAL A 88 -8.20 -5.20 -6.57
C VAL A 88 -8.79 -5.52 -5.20
N GLY A 89 -10.04 -5.14 -4.95
CA GLY A 89 -10.74 -5.49 -3.72
C GLY A 89 -10.89 -7.01 -3.56
N ALA A 90 -11.33 -7.70 -4.62
CA ALA A 90 -11.45 -9.15 -4.64
C ALA A 90 -10.07 -9.85 -4.41
N TYR A 91 -9.01 -9.29 -4.98
CA TYR A 91 -7.66 -9.78 -4.77
C TYR A 91 -7.22 -9.66 -3.30
N ALA A 92 -7.49 -8.52 -2.65
CA ALA A 92 -7.17 -8.31 -1.25
C ALA A 92 -7.94 -9.30 -0.34
N ASN A 93 -9.22 -9.57 -0.64
CA ASN A 93 -10.01 -10.58 0.05
C ASN A 93 -9.42 -11.99 -0.12
N ALA A 94 -9.04 -12.37 -1.34
CA ALA A 94 -8.43 -13.67 -1.63
C ALA A 94 -7.10 -13.88 -0.90
N LYS A 95 -6.38 -12.80 -0.56
CA LYS A 95 -5.16 -12.84 0.29
C LYS A 95 -5.46 -12.88 1.79
N GLN A 96 -6.74 -12.90 2.17
CA GLN A 96 -7.17 -12.98 3.57
C GLN A 96 -6.57 -11.87 4.44
N LEU A 97 -6.52 -10.64 3.91
CA LEU A 97 -6.16 -9.48 4.71
C LEU A 97 -7.26 -9.22 5.76
N ASP A 98 -6.87 -8.66 6.89
CA ASP A 98 -7.76 -8.52 8.04
C ASP A 98 -8.76 -7.38 7.89
N ALA A 99 -8.44 -6.35 7.08
CA ALA A 99 -9.36 -5.27 6.73
C ALA A 99 -8.93 -4.51 5.47
N LEU A 100 -9.92 -3.92 4.80
CA LEU A 100 -9.74 -2.97 3.71
C LEU A 100 -10.43 -1.66 4.06
N TYR A 101 -9.70 -0.55 3.94
CA TYR A 101 -10.21 0.82 4.08
C TYR A 101 -10.04 1.55 2.75
N CYS A 102 -11.13 2.07 2.21
CA CYS A 102 -11.14 2.75 0.92
C CYS A 102 -11.61 4.19 1.04
N VAL A 103 -10.99 5.11 0.31
CA VAL A 103 -11.40 6.51 0.26
C VAL A 103 -11.33 7.06 -1.17
N GLY A 104 -12.27 7.93 -1.50
CA GLY A 104 -12.32 8.65 -2.76
C GLY A 104 -13.04 7.89 -3.89
N HIS A 105 -12.73 8.26 -5.12
CA HIS A 105 -13.43 7.76 -6.30
C HIS A 105 -13.26 6.25 -6.45
N PHE A 106 -14.31 5.51 -6.83
CA PHE A 106 -14.38 4.05 -6.95
C PHE A 106 -14.15 3.25 -5.65
N SER A 107 -14.11 3.89 -4.47
CA SER A 107 -13.98 3.20 -3.18
C SER A 107 -15.07 2.15 -2.96
N GLU A 108 -16.32 2.45 -3.37
CA GLU A 108 -17.44 1.51 -3.32
C GLU A 108 -17.23 0.27 -4.22
N ALA A 109 -16.61 0.45 -5.40
CA ALA A 109 -16.28 -0.68 -6.26
C ALA A 109 -15.22 -1.59 -5.63
N THR A 110 -14.17 -1.00 -5.04
CA THR A 110 -13.14 -1.74 -4.32
C THR A 110 -13.73 -2.49 -3.13
N ALA A 111 -14.60 -1.84 -2.36
CA ALA A 111 -15.27 -2.45 -1.21
C ALA A 111 -16.17 -3.63 -1.61
N ARG A 112 -16.95 -3.49 -2.69
CA ARG A 112 -17.77 -4.62 -3.19
C ARG A 112 -16.93 -5.83 -3.59
N GLY A 113 -15.74 -5.62 -4.14
CA GLY A 113 -14.82 -6.72 -4.44
C GLY A 113 -14.28 -7.41 -3.19
N TYR A 114 -14.01 -6.64 -2.14
CA TYR A 114 -13.48 -7.18 -0.88
C TYR A 114 -14.56 -7.88 -0.03
N GLY A 115 -15.78 -7.37 -0.05
CA GLY A 115 -16.91 -7.90 0.74
C GLY A 115 -17.28 -7.04 1.94
N ASP A 116 -18.16 -7.58 2.80
CA ASP A 116 -18.86 -6.84 3.85
C ASP A 116 -17.97 -6.22 4.94
N SER A 117 -16.75 -6.70 5.10
CA SER A 117 -15.79 -6.16 6.08
C SER A 117 -14.98 -4.96 5.56
N ALA A 118 -15.17 -4.56 4.30
CA ALA A 118 -14.57 -3.33 3.77
C ALA A 118 -15.22 -2.08 4.37
N LYS A 119 -14.43 -1.04 4.58
CA LYS A 119 -14.89 0.26 5.09
C LYS A 119 -14.63 1.35 4.06
N VAL A 120 -15.69 2.06 3.70
CA VAL A 120 -15.68 3.13 2.71
C VAL A 120 -15.81 4.49 3.39
N PHE A 121 -14.99 5.43 2.94
CA PHE A 121 -14.98 6.80 3.45
C PHE A 121 -15.03 7.80 2.29
N THR A 122 -15.73 8.90 2.50
CA THR A 122 -15.74 10.03 1.56
C THR A 122 -14.52 10.92 1.77
N GLU A 123 -14.03 11.01 3.02
CA GLU A 123 -12.96 11.92 3.41
C GLU A 123 -11.82 11.18 4.13
N GLN A 124 -10.59 11.60 3.87
CA GLN A 124 -9.40 11.04 4.53
C GLN A 124 -9.40 11.26 6.05
N SER A 125 -9.96 12.37 6.51
CA SER A 125 -10.07 12.68 7.95
C SER A 125 -10.90 11.64 8.71
N ALA A 126 -12.03 11.23 8.13
CA ALA A 126 -12.90 10.20 8.71
C ALA A 126 -12.21 8.81 8.68
N LEU A 127 -11.51 8.48 7.58
CA LEU A 127 -10.71 7.27 7.47
C LEU A 127 -9.61 7.23 8.53
N ILE A 128 -8.85 8.32 8.70
CA ILE A 128 -7.80 8.42 9.72
C ILE A 128 -8.36 8.24 11.13
N ALA A 129 -9.49 8.87 11.44
CA ALA A 129 -10.15 8.73 12.75
C ALA A 129 -10.55 7.27 13.02
N ALA A 130 -11.14 6.59 12.04
CA ALA A 130 -11.53 5.19 12.15
C ALA A 130 -10.31 4.27 12.33
N LEU A 131 -9.24 4.47 11.55
CA LEU A 131 -8.00 3.70 11.71
C LEU A 131 -7.38 3.90 13.09
N ARG A 132 -7.32 5.13 13.61
CA ARG A 132 -6.77 5.42 14.96
C ARG A 132 -7.55 4.72 16.06
N ALA A 133 -8.86 4.58 15.90
CA ALA A 133 -9.72 3.91 16.89
C ALA A 133 -9.54 2.38 16.90
N GLU A 134 -9.02 1.81 15.82
CA GLU A 134 -8.93 0.35 15.63
C GLU A 134 -7.50 -0.20 15.60
N CYS A 135 -6.50 0.65 15.42
CA CYS A 135 -5.10 0.25 15.31
C CYS A 135 -4.36 0.52 16.62
N ASP A 136 -4.47 -0.41 17.58
CA ASP A 136 -3.76 -0.28 18.85
C ASP A 136 -2.33 -0.80 18.79
N THR A 137 -2.13 -2.08 18.50
CA THR A 137 -0.81 -2.72 18.52
C THR A 137 -0.73 -3.86 17.50
N ASP A 138 0.49 -4.23 17.12
CA ASP A 138 0.81 -5.34 16.20
C ASP A 138 0.01 -5.30 14.89
N VAL A 139 0.03 -4.11 14.25
CA VAL A 139 -0.65 -3.88 12.99
C VAL A 139 0.32 -3.40 11.90
N THR A 140 0.16 -3.93 10.69
CA THR A 140 0.81 -3.41 9.49
C THR A 140 -0.23 -2.75 8.60
N LEU A 141 -0.06 -1.46 8.35
CA LEU A 141 -0.87 -0.65 7.44
C LEU A 141 -0.13 -0.49 6.12
N LEU A 142 -0.68 -0.99 5.02
CA LEU A 142 -0.24 -0.62 3.68
C LEU A 142 -1.09 0.55 3.19
N ILE A 143 -0.48 1.70 2.94
CA ILE A 143 -1.18 2.90 2.46
C ILE A 143 -0.76 3.18 1.02
N LYS A 144 -1.72 3.15 0.09
CA LYS A 144 -1.47 3.30 -1.34
C LYS A 144 -2.61 4.02 -2.06
N GLY A 145 -2.27 4.76 -3.12
CA GLY A 145 -3.22 5.44 -4.01
C GLY A 145 -2.48 6.13 -5.16
N SER A 146 -3.23 6.60 -6.15
CA SER A 146 -2.66 7.41 -7.23
C SER A 146 -2.14 8.74 -6.68
N ARG A 147 -1.32 9.43 -7.47
CA ARG A 147 -0.78 10.72 -7.06
C ARG A 147 -1.86 11.75 -6.72
N SER A 148 -2.97 11.74 -7.44
CA SER A 148 -4.11 12.62 -7.19
C SER A 148 -4.87 12.31 -5.90
N ALA A 149 -4.79 11.09 -5.40
CA ALA A 149 -5.44 10.67 -4.16
C ALA A 149 -4.73 11.22 -2.91
N ARG A 150 -3.48 11.69 -3.02
CA ARG A 150 -2.70 12.30 -1.93
C ARG A 150 -2.67 11.47 -0.64
N MET A 151 -2.52 10.17 -0.78
CA MET A 151 -2.55 9.24 0.36
C MET A 151 -1.36 9.43 1.32
N GLU A 152 -0.34 10.18 0.96
CA GLU A 152 0.72 10.64 1.85
C GLU A 152 0.19 11.40 3.07
N ASN A 153 -0.96 12.08 2.98
CA ASN A 153 -1.60 12.73 4.12
C ASN A 153 -2.04 11.72 5.19
N VAL A 154 -2.52 10.55 4.75
CA VAL A 154 -2.88 9.46 5.66
C VAL A 154 -1.62 8.91 6.33
N VAL A 155 -0.53 8.70 5.59
CA VAL A 155 0.76 8.29 6.15
C VAL A 155 1.22 9.25 7.25
N GLN A 156 1.22 10.56 6.96
CA GLN A 156 1.66 11.59 7.92
C GLN A 156 0.89 11.55 9.24
N ALA A 157 -0.40 11.21 9.21
CA ALA A 157 -1.22 11.10 10.41
C ALA A 157 -0.79 9.97 11.37
N PHE A 158 0.02 9.00 10.89
CA PHE A 158 0.47 7.84 11.67
C PHE A 158 1.97 7.85 12.00
N ILE A 159 2.76 8.66 11.29
CA ILE A 159 4.21 8.70 11.52
C ILE A 159 4.67 9.91 12.37
N HIS A 160 3.80 10.87 12.60
CA HIS A 160 3.97 12.02 13.50
C HIS A 160 2.99 11.92 14.66
#